data_778a2ebbb9a176b5410094fcc3e2c5e2
#
_entry.id   778a2ebbb9a176b5410094fcc3e2c5e2
#
_cell.length_a   1.000
_cell.length_b   1.000
_cell.length_c   1.000
_cell.angle_alpha   90.00
_cell.angle_beta   90.00
_cell.angle_gamma   90.00
#
_symmetry.space_group_name_H-M   'P 1'
#
loop_
_entity.id
_entity.type
_entity.pdbx_description
1 polymer ?
#
loop_
_entity_poly.entity_id
_entity_poly.type
_entity_poly.pdbx_seq_one_letter_code
_entity_poly.pdbx_strand_id
1 'polypeptide(L)'
;MDCLFNKSFEKTMKGFHKLLLVTPLLITAQTSFADWIKDSVSKNESKTIQIRHYIHEHPELGNMEFNTSKLVQNELKSYGIEVRKGFAKTGVIGILKGDLPGPVMALRADMDALPIEEKTNLSYASKVKAQYQGELQPVMHACGHDAHTAMLLGAAKILAENKNRFAGTVVFVFQPSEEGAADLAGFSQGDQIGSRKMITDGALKKPEPEVMFGIHVVSGIPSGSIFYKDEAMLNSADEFRIKLTGQQVHASMPWAGRDPIVASAAIINNIQTMISRRSDLTKGMAVITVGHISGGTAANIIPKEVDMEGTIRTNNEDIRQNILQQLPEMVTHTALANNVKAEIELSPYAPVTYNNKMLT
;
A
#
# COMPACT_ATOMS: atom_id res chain seq x y z
N MET A 1 -35.78 -49.17 13.65
CA MET A 1 -35.96 -49.97 12.45
C MET A 1 -34.59 -50.18 11.86
N ASP A 2 -33.74 -51.04 12.43
CA ASP A 2 -33.63 -52.48 12.19
C ASP A 2 -33.52 -52.83 10.71
N CYS A 3 -32.38 -53.28 10.37
CA CYS A 3 -31.88 -54.62 10.20
C CYS A 3 -31.45 -54.94 8.78
N LEU A 4 -30.33 -55.67 8.71
CA LEU A 4 -29.91 -56.65 7.72
C LEU A 4 -29.30 -56.11 6.38
N PHE A 5 -28.03 -56.37 6.06
CA PHE A 5 -27.52 -57.70 5.69
C PHE A 5 -25.98 -57.76 5.85
N ASN A 6 -25.61 -58.76 6.60
CA ASN A 6 -24.30 -59.36 6.69
C ASN A 6 -24.22 -60.52 5.70
N LYS A 7 -23.09 -60.70 5.03
CA LYS A 7 -22.41 -61.96 4.66
C LYS A 7 -21.74 -61.94 3.29
N SER A 8 -20.47 -62.32 3.37
CA SER A 8 -19.79 -63.17 2.41
C SER A 8 -18.98 -62.47 1.31
N PHE A 9 -17.69 -62.41 1.51
CA PHE A 9 -16.71 -63.07 0.64
C PHE A 9 -15.29 -63.03 1.26
N GLU A 10 -15.02 -64.06 2.09
CA GLU A 10 -13.66 -64.62 2.21
C GLU A 10 -13.38 -65.46 0.98
N LYS A 11 -12.37 -65.10 0.23
CA LYS A 11 -11.43 -65.94 -0.52
C LYS A 11 -10.80 -65.15 -1.65
N THR A 12 -9.59 -64.64 -1.49
CA THR A 12 -8.44 -65.07 -2.31
C THR A 12 -7.22 -64.24 -1.85
N MET A 13 -6.54 -64.73 -0.86
CA MET A 13 -5.15 -64.36 -0.63
C MET A 13 -4.28 -65.27 -1.47
N LYS A 14 -3.62 -64.74 -2.47
CA LYS A 14 -2.26 -65.18 -2.92
C LYS A 14 -1.79 -64.27 -4.05
N GLY A 15 -0.69 -63.56 -3.79
CA GLY A 15 0.18 -63.02 -4.83
C GLY A 15 0.05 -61.49 -5.04
N PHE A 16 0.79 -60.74 -4.26
CA PHE A 16 1.50 -59.54 -4.73
C PHE A 16 2.48 -59.07 -3.65
N HIS A 17 3.54 -59.78 -3.48
CA HIS A 17 4.78 -59.28 -2.85
C HIS A 17 5.64 -58.69 -3.97
N LYS A 18 5.44 -57.37 -4.28
CA LYS A 18 6.40 -56.51 -4.95
C LYS A 18 5.77 -55.12 -5.19
N LEU A 19 5.69 -54.28 -4.15
CA LEU A 19 5.63 -52.83 -4.32
C LEU A 19 5.91 -52.14 -2.98
N LEU A 20 7.17 -52.11 -2.62
CA LEU A 20 7.63 -51.35 -1.47
C LEU A 20 9.10 -50.98 -1.70
N LEU A 21 9.35 -49.99 -2.58
CA LEU A 21 10.68 -49.36 -2.71
C LEU A 21 10.65 -48.11 -3.62
N VAL A 22 9.67 -47.18 -3.43
CA VAL A 22 9.70 -45.86 -4.16
C VAL A 22 9.35 -44.67 -3.26
N THR A 23 9.27 -44.81 -1.94
CA THR A 23 8.84 -43.70 -1.06
C THR A 23 9.91 -42.93 -0.27
N PRO A 24 11.22 -43.22 -0.29
CA PRO A 24 12.18 -42.34 0.41
C PRO A 24 12.74 -41.18 -0.43
N LEU A 25 12.56 -41.15 -1.77
CA LEU A 25 13.24 -40.14 -2.60
C LEU A 25 12.53 -38.78 -2.65
N LEU A 26 11.23 -38.72 -2.35
CA LEU A 26 10.47 -37.45 -2.36
C LEU A 26 10.57 -36.64 -1.06
N ILE A 27 10.86 -37.30 0.07
CA ILE A 27 10.98 -36.61 1.37
C ILE A 27 12.36 -35.93 1.50
N THR A 28 13.42 -36.49 0.90
CA THR A 28 14.76 -35.90 0.93
C THR A 28 14.90 -34.66 0.05
N ALA A 29 14.08 -34.51 -1.01
CA ALA A 29 14.10 -33.33 -1.88
C ALA A 29 13.47 -32.09 -1.23
N GLN A 30 12.44 -32.27 -0.40
CA GLN A 30 11.78 -31.15 0.30
C GLN A 30 12.63 -30.63 1.46
N THR A 31 13.30 -31.46 2.22
CA THR A 31 14.21 -31.02 3.28
C THR A 31 15.43 -30.26 2.73
N SER A 32 15.98 -30.69 1.57
CA SER A 32 17.11 -30.00 0.95
C SER A 32 16.78 -28.60 0.40
N PHE A 33 15.51 -28.35 0.03
CA PHE A 33 15.10 -27.04 -0.48
C PHE A 33 14.95 -26.00 0.63
N ALA A 34 14.43 -26.39 1.79
CA ALA A 34 14.31 -25.51 2.96
C ALA A 34 15.69 -25.17 3.58
N ASP A 35 16.62 -26.10 3.59
CA ASP A 35 17.93 -25.94 4.23
C ASP A 35 18.80 -24.89 3.53
N TRP A 36 18.89 -24.89 2.18
CA TRP A 36 19.73 -23.90 1.48
C TRP A 36 19.22 -22.46 1.63
N ILE A 37 17.89 -22.26 1.71
CA ILE A 37 17.30 -20.93 1.94
C ILE A 37 17.70 -20.45 3.32
N LYS A 38 17.52 -21.27 4.36
CA LYS A 38 17.87 -20.94 5.74
C LYS A 38 19.35 -20.61 5.88
N ASP A 39 20.24 -21.42 5.29
CA ASP A 39 21.68 -21.19 5.31
C ASP A 39 22.04 -19.87 4.59
N SER A 40 21.42 -19.60 3.43
CA SER A 40 21.63 -18.37 2.69
C SER A 40 21.13 -17.14 3.45
N VAL A 41 19.99 -17.23 4.14
CA VAL A 41 19.46 -16.17 4.99
C VAL A 41 20.43 -15.89 6.13
N SER A 42 20.85 -16.93 6.89
CA SER A 42 21.79 -16.79 8.01
C SER A 42 23.13 -16.17 7.59
N LYS A 43 23.65 -16.56 6.42
CA LYS A 43 24.88 -15.99 5.86
C LYS A 43 24.76 -14.49 5.53
N ASN A 44 23.57 -14.04 5.09
CA ASN A 44 23.36 -12.68 4.61
C ASN A 44 22.69 -11.76 5.65
N GLU A 45 22.23 -12.27 6.79
CA GLU A 45 21.48 -11.54 7.82
C GLU A 45 22.22 -10.29 8.31
N SER A 46 23.49 -10.42 8.72
CA SER A 46 24.28 -9.30 9.22
C SER A 46 24.36 -8.15 8.23
N LYS A 47 24.55 -8.43 6.93
CA LYS A 47 24.59 -7.41 5.88
C LYS A 47 23.23 -6.75 5.69
N THR A 48 22.15 -7.52 5.75
CA THR A 48 20.76 -7.01 5.65
C THR A 48 20.45 -6.06 6.80
N ILE A 49 20.84 -6.43 8.03
CA ILE A 49 20.67 -5.57 9.22
C ILE A 49 21.49 -4.27 9.07
N GLN A 50 22.74 -4.36 8.59
CA GLN A 50 23.57 -3.16 8.36
C GLN A 50 22.95 -2.21 7.33
N ILE A 51 22.42 -2.74 6.23
CA ILE A 51 21.71 -1.94 5.21
C ILE A 51 20.49 -1.26 5.84
N ARG A 52 19.69 -2.01 6.61
CA ARG A 52 18.53 -1.44 7.31
C ARG A 52 18.94 -0.30 8.23
N HIS A 53 19.93 -0.50 9.12
CA HIS A 53 20.39 0.53 10.05
C HIS A 53 20.89 1.78 9.31
N TYR A 54 21.62 1.58 8.20
CA TYR A 54 22.10 2.70 7.37
C TYR A 54 20.94 3.51 6.78
N ILE A 55 19.91 2.84 6.20
CA ILE A 55 18.74 3.52 5.64
C ILE A 55 17.97 4.24 6.76
N HIS A 56 17.81 3.61 7.92
CA HIS A 56 17.11 4.18 9.07
C HIS A 56 17.79 5.45 9.60
N GLU A 57 19.11 5.47 9.67
CA GLU A 57 19.91 6.63 10.11
C GLU A 57 19.90 7.77 9.09
N HIS A 58 19.64 7.46 7.80
CA HIS A 58 19.70 8.43 6.69
C HIS A 58 18.37 8.44 5.92
N PRO A 59 17.22 8.70 6.57
CA PRO A 59 15.92 8.63 5.92
C PRO A 59 15.73 9.79 4.95
N GLU A 60 15.03 9.51 3.87
CA GLU A 60 14.68 10.49 2.84
C GLU A 60 13.16 10.49 2.61
N LEU A 61 12.57 11.67 2.50
CA LEU A 61 11.14 11.84 2.24
C LEU A 61 10.78 11.43 0.79
N GLY A 62 9.52 11.13 0.56
CA GLY A 62 9.02 10.78 -0.76
C GLY A 62 9.38 11.79 -1.85
N ASN A 63 9.72 11.31 -3.03
CA ASN A 63 10.32 12.03 -4.17
C ASN A 63 11.74 12.57 -3.93
N MET A 64 12.31 12.37 -2.75
CA MET A 64 13.64 12.88 -2.38
C MET A 64 14.61 11.75 -2.02
N GLU A 65 14.25 10.47 -2.26
CA GLU A 65 14.99 9.25 -1.91
C GLU A 65 16.22 9.03 -2.82
N PHE A 66 16.99 10.04 -3.12
CA PHE A 66 18.11 9.97 -4.07
C PHE A 66 19.26 9.09 -3.59
N ASN A 67 19.62 9.20 -2.30
CA ASN A 67 20.69 8.39 -1.73
C ASN A 67 20.26 6.96 -1.50
N THR A 68 19.03 6.74 -1.03
CA THR A 68 18.43 5.42 -0.89
C THR A 68 18.32 4.72 -2.25
N SER A 69 17.85 5.41 -3.28
CA SER A 69 17.80 4.92 -4.66
C SER A 69 19.20 4.54 -5.17
N LYS A 70 20.21 5.38 -4.90
CA LYS A 70 21.61 5.11 -5.29
C LYS A 70 22.19 3.91 -4.56
N LEU A 71 21.90 3.76 -3.26
CA LEU A 71 22.28 2.58 -2.46
C LEU A 71 21.70 1.31 -3.09
N VAL A 72 20.39 1.30 -3.34
CA VAL A 72 19.68 0.17 -3.98
C VAL A 72 20.31 -0.19 -5.33
N GLN A 73 20.56 0.79 -6.19
CA GLN A 73 21.20 0.57 -7.50
C GLN A 73 22.60 -0.06 -7.36
N ASN A 74 23.39 0.40 -6.39
CA ASN A 74 24.74 -0.11 -6.17
C ASN A 74 24.74 -1.54 -5.64
N GLU A 75 23.89 -1.85 -4.65
CA GLU A 75 23.77 -3.19 -4.10
C GLU A 75 23.31 -4.17 -5.19
N LEU A 76 22.24 -3.85 -5.95
CA LEU A 76 21.77 -4.71 -7.04
C LEU A 76 22.83 -4.95 -8.11
N LYS A 77 23.58 -3.93 -8.52
CA LYS A 77 24.68 -4.08 -9.48
C LYS A 77 25.79 -4.94 -8.94
N SER A 78 26.12 -4.83 -7.64
CA SER A 78 27.14 -5.66 -6.99
C SER A 78 26.77 -7.15 -6.96
N TYR A 79 25.46 -7.46 -7.00
CA TYR A 79 24.92 -8.81 -7.10
C TYR A 79 24.82 -9.33 -8.55
N GLY A 80 25.21 -8.52 -9.54
CA GLY A 80 25.10 -8.86 -10.96
C GLY A 80 23.68 -8.80 -11.51
N ILE A 81 22.80 -8.03 -10.90
CA ILE A 81 21.40 -7.82 -11.30
C ILE A 81 21.31 -6.66 -12.29
N GLU A 82 20.55 -6.81 -13.38
CA GLU A 82 20.24 -5.71 -14.30
C GLU A 82 19.46 -4.63 -13.57
N VAL A 83 19.87 -3.36 -13.69
CA VAL A 83 19.26 -2.23 -13.00
C VAL A 83 18.70 -1.22 -13.99
N ARG A 84 17.43 -0.88 -13.81
CA ARG A 84 16.74 0.25 -14.46
C ARG A 84 16.32 1.25 -13.40
N LYS A 85 16.35 2.53 -13.74
CA LYS A 85 16.11 3.63 -12.80
C LYS A 85 15.36 4.79 -13.43
N GLY A 86 14.92 5.73 -12.59
CA GLY A 86 14.29 6.97 -13.03
C GLY A 86 12.77 6.84 -13.24
N PHE A 87 12.17 5.77 -12.74
CA PHE A 87 10.72 5.61 -12.65
C PHE A 87 10.21 6.42 -11.45
N ALA A 88 9.17 7.22 -11.64
CA ALA A 88 8.67 8.10 -10.59
C ALA A 88 9.83 8.83 -9.87
N LYS A 89 10.79 9.39 -10.63
CA LYS A 89 11.95 10.16 -10.18
C LYS A 89 13.06 9.30 -9.53
N THR A 90 12.79 8.61 -8.43
CA THR A 90 13.78 7.88 -7.62
C THR A 90 13.62 6.35 -7.63
N GLY A 91 12.54 5.84 -8.22
CA GLY A 91 12.24 4.41 -8.29
C GLY A 91 13.28 3.60 -9.05
N VAL A 92 13.50 2.37 -8.59
CA VAL A 92 14.49 1.44 -9.12
C VAL A 92 13.84 0.09 -9.41
N ILE A 93 14.21 -0.50 -10.55
CA ILE A 93 13.84 -1.85 -10.95
C ILE A 93 15.10 -2.69 -11.09
N GLY A 94 15.14 -3.83 -10.40
CA GLY A 94 16.13 -4.88 -10.60
C GLY A 94 15.54 -6.04 -11.38
N ILE A 95 16.28 -6.63 -12.32
CA ILE A 95 15.82 -7.78 -13.10
C ILE A 95 16.83 -8.91 -12.97
N LEU A 96 16.39 -10.03 -12.42
CA LEU A 96 17.20 -11.23 -12.23
C LEU A 96 16.54 -12.41 -12.96
N LYS A 97 17.24 -12.95 -13.94
CA LYS A 97 16.81 -14.15 -14.64
C LYS A 97 17.44 -15.38 -13.99
N GLY A 98 16.60 -16.33 -13.61
CA GLY A 98 17.04 -17.67 -13.17
C GLY A 98 17.55 -18.50 -14.35
N ASP A 99 18.27 -19.57 -14.05
CA ASP A 99 18.86 -20.45 -15.08
C ASP A 99 17.83 -21.41 -15.70
N LEU A 100 16.65 -21.54 -15.09
CA LEU A 100 15.55 -22.38 -15.57
C LEU A 100 14.43 -21.54 -16.18
N PRO A 101 13.77 -22.00 -17.25
CA PRO A 101 12.62 -21.28 -17.82
C PRO A 101 11.43 -21.28 -16.83
N GLY A 102 10.70 -20.17 -16.80
CA GLY A 102 9.55 -20.03 -15.92
C GLY A 102 8.89 -18.66 -16.01
N PRO A 103 7.89 -18.39 -15.17
CA PRO A 103 7.11 -17.16 -15.17
C PRO A 103 7.94 -15.95 -14.73
N VAL A 104 7.36 -14.77 -14.92
CA VAL A 104 7.89 -13.52 -14.37
C VAL A 104 7.10 -13.17 -13.12
N MET A 105 7.81 -12.98 -12.00
CA MET A 105 7.22 -12.49 -10.76
C MET A 105 7.88 -11.21 -10.29
N ALA A 106 7.17 -10.38 -9.56
CA ALA A 106 7.73 -9.20 -8.94
C ALA A 106 7.71 -9.30 -7.42
N LEU A 107 8.73 -8.69 -6.80
CA LEU A 107 8.83 -8.45 -5.36
C LEU A 107 8.95 -6.95 -5.13
N ARG A 108 8.15 -6.37 -4.21
CA ARG A 108 8.06 -4.93 -3.99
C ARG A 108 8.49 -4.54 -2.57
N ALA A 109 9.24 -3.46 -2.49
CA ALA A 109 9.46 -2.67 -1.28
C ALA A 109 9.32 -1.19 -1.59
N ASP A 110 8.86 -0.41 -0.61
CA ASP A 110 8.88 1.04 -0.59
C ASP A 110 10.19 1.57 0.01
N MET A 111 10.51 2.86 -0.24
CA MET A 111 11.80 3.44 0.12
C MET A 111 11.70 4.72 0.96
N ASP A 112 10.57 5.39 0.97
CA ASP A 112 10.41 6.72 1.54
C ASP A 112 10.20 6.71 3.05
N ALA A 113 10.53 7.83 3.69
CA ALA A 113 10.36 8.09 5.10
C ALA A 113 9.31 9.18 5.36
N LEU A 114 8.94 9.36 6.62
CA LEU A 114 7.89 10.27 7.06
C LEU A 114 8.46 11.54 7.73
N PRO A 115 7.76 12.69 7.66
CA PRO A 115 8.14 13.93 8.35
C PRO A 115 7.78 13.86 9.85
N ILE A 116 8.40 12.92 10.58
CA ILE A 116 8.15 12.61 11.98
C ILE A 116 9.45 12.65 12.77
N GLU A 117 9.40 13.17 14.01
CA GLU A 117 10.55 13.17 14.92
C GLU A 117 10.76 11.80 15.55
N GLU A 118 11.96 11.26 15.41
CA GLU A 118 12.34 10.01 16.07
C GLU A 118 12.62 10.19 17.57
N LYS A 119 12.05 9.30 18.42
CA LYS A 119 12.19 9.32 19.88
C LYS A 119 12.65 7.96 20.45
N THR A 120 13.33 7.15 19.64
CA THR A 120 13.67 5.77 20.02
C THR A 120 14.93 5.63 20.86
N ASN A 121 15.84 6.59 20.88
CA ASN A 121 17.16 6.51 21.51
C ASN A 121 18.07 5.37 20.99
N LEU A 122 17.83 4.87 19.79
CA LEU A 122 18.69 3.88 19.14
C LEU A 122 20.02 4.50 18.72
N SER A 123 21.09 3.70 18.68
CA SER A 123 22.42 4.17 18.25
C SER A 123 22.47 4.65 16.80
N TYR A 124 21.54 4.19 15.98
CA TYR A 124 21.31 4.54 14.58
C TYR A 124 20.03 5.36 14.36
N ALA A 125 19.52 6.02 15.41
CA ALA A 125 18.37 6.89 15.31
C ALA A 125 18.62 8.07 14.37
N SER A 126 17.62 8.41 13.58
CA SER A 126 17.68 9.55 12.66
C SER A 126 17.81 10.89 13.38
N LYS A 127 18.67 11.74 12.84
CA LYS A 127 18.79 13.16 13.19
C LYS A 127 18.55 14.06 11.98
N VAL A 128 18.05 13.48 10.90
CA VAL A 128 17.82 14.16 9.63
C VAL A 128 16.66 15.13 9.76
N LYS A 129 16.82 16.29 9.13
CA LYS A 129 15.75 17.25 8.87
C LYS A 129 15.73 17.59 7.39
N ALA A 130 14.54 17.66 6.81
CA ALA A 130 14.34 17.97 5.40
C ALA A 130 13.15 18.91 5.19
N GLN A 131 13.10 19.55 4.03
CA GLN A 131 11.96 20.37 3.62
C GLN A 131 10.77 19.47 3.27
N TYR A 132 9.65 19.73 3.91
CA TYR A 132 8.38 19.08 3.63
C TYR A 132 7.30 20.15 3.50
N GLN A 133 6.72 20.30 2.31
CA GLN A 133 5.70 21.31 2.01
C GLN A 133 6.08 22.74 2.44
N GLY A 134 7.35 23.10 2.30
CA GLY A 134 7.85 24.45 2.59
C GLY A 134 8.34 24.65 4.03
N GLU A 135 8.24 23.66 4.89
CA GLU A 135 8.73 23.70 6.28
C GLU A 135 9.85 22.70 6.53
N LEU A 136 10.79 23.04 7.41
CA LEU A 136 11.86 22.14 7.84
C LEU A 136 11.32 21.18 8.92
N GLN A 137 11.16 19.92 8.55
CA GLN A 137 10.63 18.87 9.43
C GLN A 137 11.70 17.82 9.78
N PRO A 138 11.67 17.22 10.96
CA PRO A 138 12.45 16.01 11.26
C PRO A 138 11.95 14.84 10.41
N VAL A 139 12.85 13.89 10.08
CA VAL A 139 12.51 12.77 9.21
C VAL A 139 12.88 11.45 9.87
N MET A 140 12.01 10.46 9.78
CA MET A 140 12.19 9.12 10.36
C MET A 140 11.53 8.05 9.49
N HIS A 141 12.13 6.85 9.41
CA HIS A 141 11.46 5.65 8.92
C HIS A 141 10.50 5.09 10.00
N ALA A 142 9.32 5.72 10.16
CA ALA A 142 8.34 5.30 11.14
C ALA A 142 7.39 4.21 10.62
N CYS A 143 7.28 4.00 9.30
CA CYS A 143 6.45 2.98 8.67
C CYS A 143 7.21 1.66 8.40
N GLY A 144 8.55 1.66 8.50
CA GLY A 144 9.37 0.47 8.35
C GLY A 144 9.91 0.21 6.94
N HIS A 145 9.87 1.21 6.04
CA HIS A 145 10.36 1.08 4.67
C HIS A 145 11.89 0.85 4.61
N ASP A 146 12.63 1.23 5.64
CA ASP A 146 14.03 0.83 5.85
C ASP A 146 14.20 -0.70 5.91
N ALA A 147 13.31 -1.38 6.64
CA ALA A 147 13.30 -2.83 6.74
C ALA A 147 12.82 -3.47 5.43
N HIS A 148 11.78 -2.94 4.79
CA HIS A 148 11.26 -3.46 3.52
C HIS A 148 12.33 -3.43 2.43
N THR A 149 12.99 -2.27 2.24
CA THR A 149 14.09 -2.10 1.28
C THR A 149 15.27 -3.02 1.59
N ALA A 150 15.69 -3.13 2.85
CA ALA A 150 16.81 -4.00 3.24
C ALA A 150 16.48 -5.49 3.04
N MET A 151 15.27 -5.93 3.39
CA MET A 151 14.83 -7.32 3.18
C MET A 151 14.77 -7.66 1.69
N LEU A 152 14.27 -6.75 0.84
CA LEU A 152 14.21 -6.97 -0.60
C LEU A 152 15.62 -7.05 -1.22
N LEU A 153 16.57 -6.23 -0.77
CA LEU A 153 17.99 -6.34 -1.16
C LEU A 153 18.62 -7.65 -0.69
N GLY A 154 18.30 -8.10 0.53
CA GLY A 154 18.73 -9.40 1.05
C GLY A 154 18.21 -10.56 0.19
N ALA A 155 16.92 -10.54 -0.16
CA ALA A 155 16.31 -11.52 -1.05
C ALA A 155 16.95 -11.50 -2.45
N ALA A 156 17.19 -10.29 -3.00
CA ALA A 156 17.86 -10.12 -4.29
C ALA A 156 19.25 -10.75 -4.31
N LYS A 157 20.03 -10.54 -3.26
CA LYS A 157 21.35 -11.15 -3.11
C LYS A 157 21.30 -12.66 -3.05
N ILE A 158 20.43 -13.22 -2.21
CA ILE A 158 20.26 -14.66 -2.04
C ILE A 158 19.86 -15.32 -3.37
N LEU A 159 18.91 -14.73 -4.09
CA LEU A 159 18.47 -15.24 -5.39
C LEU A 159 19.57 -15.10 -6.44
N ALA A 160 20.33 -14.02 -6.45
CA ALA A 160 21.44 -13.83 -7.38
C ALA A 160 22.58 -14.86 -7.16
N GLU A 161 22.85 -15.23 -5.91
CA GLU A 161 23.83 -16.28 -5.55
C GLU A 161 23.34 -17.71 -5.90
N ASN A 162 22.03 -17.88 -6.17
CA ASN A 162 21.39 -19.19 -6.35
C ASN A 162 20.53 -19.27 -7.63
N LYS A 163 20.96 -18.65 -8.73
CA LYS A 163 20.22 -18.61 -10.02
C LYS A 163 19.84 -19.98 -10.54
N ASN A 164 20.68 -20.98 -10.30
CA ASN A 164 20.46 -22.36 -10.72
C ASN A 164 19.39 -23.12 -9.93
N ARG A 165 18.81 -22.48 -8.90
CA ARG A 165 17.85 -23.11 -8.00
C ARG A 165 16.41 -22.63 -8.21
N PHE A 166 16.18 -21.68 -9.10
CA PHE A 166 14.83 -21.22 -9.39
C PHE A 166 14.59 -21.02 -10.90
N ALA A 167 13.31 -21.09 -11.27
CA ALA A 167 12.84 -20.90 -12.63
C ALA A 167 12.23 -19.50 -12.82
N GLY A 168 12.33 -18.98 -14.04
CA GLY A 168 11.70 -17.72 -14.42
C GLY A 168 12.55 -16.48 -14.14
N THR A 169 11.87 -15.35 -14.02
CA THR A 169 12.52 -14.04 -13.81
C THR A 169 11.92 -13.36 -12.60
N VAL A 170 12.75 -12.78 -11.75
CA VAL A 170 12.32 -11.96 -10.60
C VAL A 170 12.58 -10.49 -10.92
N VAL A 171 11.53 -9.67 -10.81
CA VAL A 171 11.57 -8.22 -10.94
C VAL A 171 11.51 -7.63 -9.54
N PHE A 172 12.59 -6.99 -9.10
CA PHE A 172 12.64 -6.29 -7.81
C PHE A 172 12.18 -4.85 -8.02
N VAL A 173 11.11 -4.46 -7.34
CA VAL A 173 10.48 -3.14 -7.46
C VAL A 173 10.76 -2.36 -6.18
N PHE A 174 11.59 -1.33 -6.27
CA PHE A 174 11.84 -0.38 -5.19
C PHE A 174 11.05 0.89 -5.48
N GLN A 175 9.92 1.02 -4.78
CA GLN A 175 8.95 2.07 -4.99
C GLN A 175 9.27 3.31 -4.16
N PRO A 176 9.31 4.51 -4.76
CA PRO A 176 9.39 5.78 -4.01
C PRO A 176 8.00 6.27 -3.61
N SER A 177 7.95 7.25 -2.72
CA SER A 177 6.78 8.09 -2.42
C SER A 177 5.50 7.28 -2.17
N GLU A 178 5.57 6.27 -1.32
CA GLU A 178 4.37 5.54 -0.88
C GLU A 178 3.51 6.41 0.03
N GLU A 179 4.15 7.20 0.90
CA GLU A 179 3.54 8.09 1.89
C GLU A 179 3.24 9.52 1.34
N GLY A 180 3.55 9.76 0.06
CA GLY A 180 3.41 11.07 -0.57
C GLY A 180 4.74 11.73 -0.92
N ALA A 181 4.68 12.89 -1.59
CA ALA A 181 5.86 13.62 -2.04
C ALA A 181 6.15 14.85 -1.18
N ALA A 182 7.41 15.05 -0.83
CA ALA A 182 7.84 16.23 -0.06
C ALA A 182 7.90 17.51 -0.88
N ASP A 183 8.17 17.38 -2.18
CA ASP A 183 8.43 18.48 -3.12
C ASP A 183 7.21 18.87 -3.98
N LEU A 184 6.08 18.18 -3.83
CA LEU A 184 4.84 18.50 -4.50
C LEU A 184 3.84 19.08 -3.51
N ALA A 185 3.47 20.34 -3.72
CA ALA A 185 2.34 20.95 -3.01
C ALA A 185 1.05 20.66 -3.77
N GLY A 186 0.00 20.32 -3.03
CA GLY A 186 -1.32 20.12 -3.59
C GLY A 186 -1.99 18.84 -3.15
N PHE A 187 -3.31 18.87 -3.25
CA PHE A 187 -4.18 17.82 -2.76
C PHE A 187 -4.12 16.55 -3.63
N SER A 188 -3.99 16.67 -4.94
CA SER A 188 -3.98 15.53 -5.87
C SER A 188 -2.58 15.27 -6.40
N GLN A 189 -1.81 14.48 -5.68
CA GLN A 189 -0.47 14.02 -6.12
C GLN A 189 -0.51 12.65 -6.80
N GLY A 190 -1.62 11.91 -6.68
CA GLY A 190 -1.73 10.48 -6.90
C GLY A 190 -1.16 9.93 -8.21
N ASP A 191 -1.33 10.63 -9.35
CA ASP A 191 -0.84 10.17 -10.65
C ASP A 191 0.60 10.62 -10.97
N GLN A 192 1.18 11.48 -10.14
CA GLN A 192 2.49 12.09 -10.38
C GLN A 192 3.61 11.45 -9.54
N ILE A 193 3.27 10.58 -8.59
CA ILE A 193 4.21 10.00 -7.64
C ILE A 193 4.00 8.49 -7.45
N GLY A 194 4.91 7.87 -6.75
CA GLY A 194 4.77 6.53 -6.21
C GLY A 194 4.50 5.45 -7.25
N SER A 195 3.69 4.47 -6.89
CA SER A 195 3.40 3.30 -7.72
C SER A 195 2.71 3.64 -9.03
N ARG A 196 1.75 4.58 -9.04
CA ARG A 196 1.02 4.98 -10.25
C ARG A 196 1.96 5.61 -11.28
N LYS A 197 2.84 6.50 -10.82
CA LYS A 197 3.84 7.11 -11.71
C LYS A 197 4.84 6.06 -12.23
N MET A 198 5.29 5.13 -11.40
CA MET A 198 6.14 4.02 -11.85
C MET A 198 5.46 3.19 -12.95
N ILE A 199 4.16 2.88 -12.79
CA ILE A 199 3.39 2.13 -13.79
C ILE A 199 3.28 2.93 -15.09
N THR A 200 2.94 4.22 -15.03
CA THR A 200 2.82 5.08 -16.22
C THR A 200 4.16 5.29 -16.92
N ASP A 201 5.27 5.32 -16.16
CA ASP A 201 6.64 5.37 -16.70
C ASP A 201 7.08 4.03 -17.31
N GLY A 202 6.27 2.98 -17.19
CA GLY A 202 6.53 1.67 -17.78
C GLY A 202 7.47 0.77 -16.98
N ALA A 203 7.59 0.97 -15.66
CA ALA A 203 8.46 0.20 -14.78
C ALA A 203 8.23 -1.32 -14.88
N LEU A 204 6.98 -1.74 -15.11
CA LEU A 204 6.57 -3.16 -15.16
C LEU A 204 6.34 -3.69 -16.59
N LYS A 205 6.79 -2.99 -17.64
CA LYS A 205 6.48 -3.40 -19.03
C LYS A 205 7.46 -4.41 -19.62
N LYS A 206 8.70 -4.48 -19.13
CA LYS A 206 9.75 -5.32 -19.76
C LYS A 206 10.76 -5.82 -18.72
N PRO A 207 10.58 -7.03 -18.18
CA PRO A 207 9.45 -7.94 -18.41
C PRO A 207 8.21 -7.55 -17.61
N GLU A 208 7.04 -7.91 -18.07
CA GLU A 208 5.79 -7.73 -17.36
C GLU A 208 5.58 -8.89 -16.38
N PRO A 209 5.43 -8.64 -15.06
CA PRO A 209 5.23 -9.71 -14.09
C PRO A 209 3.79 -10.21 -14.12
N GLU A 210 3.62 -11.53 -14.00
CA GLU A 210 2.32 -12.20 -13.89
C GLU A 210 1.74 -12.07 -12.48
N VAL A 211 2.61 -11.98 -11.47
CA VAL A 211 2.25 -11.84 -10.05
C VAL A 211 3.23 -10.90 -9.35
N MET A 212 2.74 -10.24 -8.29
CA MET A 212 3.57 -9.39 -7.45
C MET A 212 3.31 -9.70 -5.97
N PHE A 213 4.39 -9.77 -5.18
CA PHE A 213 4.32 -9.88 -3.73
C PHE A 213 5.01 -8.69 -3.08
N GLY A 214 4.46 -8.25 -1.95
CA GLY A 214 5.06 -7.29 -1.04
C GLY A 214 4.79 -7.73 0.40
N ILE A 215 5.66 -7.31 1.30
CA ILE A 215 5.48 -7.51 2.75
C ILE A 215 5.55 -6.15 3.43
N HIS A 216 4.85 -6.02 4.55
CA HIS A 216 4.86 -4.81 5.37
C HIS A 216 5.15 -5.18 6.82
N VAL A 217 6.06 -4.48 7.48
CA VAL A 217 6.27 -4.63 8.92
C VAL A 217 5.13 -3.95 9.69
N VAL A 218 4.61 -4.62 10.73
CA VAL A 218 3.45 -4.14 11.48
C VAL A 218 3.77 -4.17 12.97
N SER A 219 3.47 -3.08 13.66
CA SER A 219 3.56 -3.01 15.13
C SER A 219 2.42 -3.83 15.77
N GLY A 220 2.65 -4.32 16.99
CA GLY A 220 1.64 -5.05 17.77
C GLY A 220 1.51 -6.55 17.43
N ILE A 221 2.30 -7.06 16.49
CA ILE A 221 2.40 -8.50 16.19
C ILE A 221 3.73 -9.03 16.75
N PRO A 222 3.75 -10.21 17.42
CA PRO A 222 4.99 -10.79 17.93
C PRO A 222 6.04 -11.00 16.83
N SER A 223 7.30 -10.68 17.14
CA SER A 223 8.43 -10.93 16.24
C SER A 223 8.52 -12.41 15.86
N GLY A 224 8.85 -12.70 14.59
CA GLY A 224 8.90 -14.06 14.05
C GLY A 224 7.55 -14.56 13.54
N SER A 225 6.48 -13.76 13.63
CA SER A 225 5.17 -14.08 13.07
C SER A 225 4.97 -13.37 11.73
N ILE A 226 4.31 -14.07 10.78
CA ILE A 226 3.83 -13.50 9.52
C ILE A 226 2.31 -13.57 9.55
N PHE A 227 1.68 -12.44 9.26
CA PHE A 227 0.23 -12.34 9.13
C PHE A 227 -0.11 -12.14 7.65
N TYR A 228 -1.08 -12.90 7.17
CA TYR A 228 -1.61 -12.75 5.81
C TYR A 228 -3.12 -12.95 5.80
N LYS A 229 -3.77 -12.41 4.80
CA LYS A 229 -5.21 -12.55 4.58
C LYS A 229 -5.47 -12.58 3.08
N ASP A 230 -6.29 -13.52 2.64
CA ASP A 230 -6.85 -13.51 1.29
C ASP A 230 -7.88 -12.38 1.12
N GLU A 231 -8.16 -12.01 -0.10
CA GLU A 231 -9.07 -10.93 -0.48
C GLU A 231 -8.63 -9.56 0.06
N ALA A 232 -9.56 -8.74 0.56
CA ALA A 232 -9.23 -7.39 1.03
C ALA A 232 -8.38 -7.42 2.31
N MET A 233 -7.09 -7.10 2.18
CA MET A 233 -6.12 -7.04 3.26
C MET A 233 -6.12 -5.67 3.95
N LEU A 234 -6.04 -4.59 3.16
CA LEU A 234 -6.06 -3.20 3.64
C LEU A 234 -7.18 -2.43 2.94
N ASN A 235 -7.76 -1.49 3.66
CA ASN A 235 -8.77 -0.60 3.11
C ASN A 235 -8.17 0.36 2.08
N SER A 236 -9.00 0.86 1.17
CA SER A 236 -8.65 2.00 0.33
C SER A 236 -8.35 3.24 1.16
N ALA A 237 -7.59 4.17 0.58
CA ALA A 237 -7.33 5.47 1.14
C ALA A 237 -7.62 6.53 0.07
N ASP A 238 -8.69 7.32 0.29
CA ASP A 238 -9.07 8.42 -0.58
C ASP A 238 -9.39 9.63 0.27
N GLU A 239 -9.16 10.81 -0.28
CA GLU A 239 -9.44 12.09 0.37
C GLU A 239 -10.34 12.94 -0.51
N PHE A 240 -11.02 13.90 0.11
CA PHE A 240 -11.81 14.91 -0.58
C PHE A 240 -11.70 16.26 0.12
N ARG A 241 -11.81 17.33 -0.69
CA ARG A 241 -11.96 18.71 -0.25
C ARG A 241 -13.22 19.29 -0.85
N ILE A 242 -13.97 20.04 -0.04
CA ILE A 242 -15.18 20.73 -0.47
C ILE A 242 -15.04 22.19 -0.07
N LYS A 243 -15.18 23.08 -1.04
CA LYS A 243 -15.28 24.51 -0.81
C LYS A 243 -16.71 24.97 -1.11
N LEU A 244 -17.35 25.56 -0.11
CA LEU A 244 -18.67 26.15 -0.24
C LEU A 244 -18.57 27.66 -0.33
N THR A 245 -19.22 28.25 -1.33
CA THR A 245 -19.27 29.71 -1.50
C THR A 245 -20.71 30.18 -1.42
N GLY A 246 -21.01 30.91 -0.37
CA GLY A 246 -22.29 31.56 -0.12
C GLY A 246 -22.24 33.07 -0.32
N GLN A 247 -23.03 33.79 0.47
CA GLN A 247 -23.08 35.26 0.47
C GLN A 247 -23.11 35.77 1.90
N GLN A 248 -22.07 36.51 2.27
CA GLN A 248 -21.93 37.09 3.59
C GLN A 248 -23.03 38.08 3.90
N VAL A 249 -23.56 38.04 5.14
CA VAL A 249 -24.61 38.94 5.61
C VAL A 249 -24.61 39.00 7.14
N HIS A 250 -25.23 40.03 7.73
CA HIS A 250 -25.47 40.08 9.16
C HIS A 250 -26.38 38.92 9.60
N ALA A 251 -26.04 38.18 10.63
CA ALA A 251 -26.74 36.95 11.05
C ALA A 251 -28.23 37.18 11.43
N SER A 252 -28.62 38.40 11.77
CA SER A 252 -30.01 38.72 12.03
C SER A 252 -30.89 38.90 10.75
N MET A 253 -30.25 38.88 9.55
CA MET A 253 -30.95 39.03 8.26
C MET A 253 -30.55 37.86 7.31
N PRO A 254 -30.74 36.61 7.69
CA PRO A 254 -30.25 35.48 6.90
C PRO A 254 -30.88 35.37 5.50
N TRP A 255 -32.10 35.88 5.33
CA TRP A 255 -32.80 35.93 4.04
C TRP A 255 -32.13 36.82 2.98
N ALA A 256 -31.23 37.72 3.38
CA ALA A 256 -30.47 38.60 2.48
C ALA A 256 -29.13 37.98 2.05
N GLY A 257 -28.76 36.83 2.61
CA GLY A 257 -27.51 36.12 2.34
C GLY A 257 -27.72 34.71 1.79
N ARG A 258 -26.61 33.94 1.78
CA ARG A 258 -26.61 32.51 1.47
C ARG A 258 -25.66 31.84 2.46
N ASP A 259 -26.21 30.98 3.30
CA ASP A 259 -25.46 30.42 4.45
C ASP A 259 -24.70 29.15 4.12
N PRO A 260 -23.36 29.22 3.95
CA PRO A 260 -22.56 28.03 3.66
C PRO A 260 -22.35 27.13 4.90
N ILE A 261 -22.57 27.63 6.14
CA ILE A 261 -22.51 26.80 7.36
C ILE A 261 -23.72 25.87 7.41
N VAL A 262 -24.92 26.36 7.15
CA VAL A 262 -26.11 25.51 7.08
C VAL A 262 -26.02 24.50 5.94
N ALA A 263 -25.50 24.93 4.78
CA ALA A 263 -25.25 24.04 3.65
C ALA A 263 -24.23 22.94 4.00
N SER A 264 -23.17 23.27 4.73
CA SER A 264 -22.16 22.26 5.16
C SER A 264 -22.75 21.19 6.09
N ALA A 265 -23.61 21.59 7.03
CA ALA A 265 -24.30 20.64 7.90
C ALA A 265 -25.23 19.70 7.11
N ALA A 266 -25.94 20.22 6.11
CA ALA A 266 -26.77 19.41 5.21
C ALA A 266 -25.93 18.43 4.39
N ILE A 267 -24.79 18.86 3.86
CA ILE A 267 -23.84 18.00 3.11
C ILE A 267 -23.30 16.89 4.02
N ILE A 268 -22.82 17.21 5.21
CA ILE A 268 -22.30 16.22 6.17
C ILE A 268 -23.33 15.12 6.45
N ASN A 269 -24.60 15.49 6.68
CA ASN A 269 -25.67 14.52 6.90
C ASN A 269 -25.96 13.68 5.64
N ASN A 270 -26.04 14.32 4.46
CA ASN A 270 -26.40 13.64 3.24
C ASN A 270 -25.32 12.63 2.78
N ILE A 271 -24.02 12.96 2.88
CA ILE A 271 -22.95 12.04 2.50
C ILE A 271 -22.95 10.75 3.33
N GLN A 272 -23.44 10.78 4.60
CA GLN A 272 -23.62 9.57 5.40
C GLN A 272 -24.65 8.61 4.79
N THR A 273 -25.62 9.14 4.04
CA THR A 273 -26.63 8.31 3.37
C THR A 273 -26.05 7.49 2.21
N MET A 274 -24.90 7.89 1.68
CA MET A 274 -24.20 7.10 0.65
C MET A 274 -23.78 5.74 1.19
N ILE A 275 -23.35 5.70 2.45
CA ILE A 275 -22.99 4.44 3.12
C ILE A 275 -24.26 3.70 3.53
N SER A 276 -25.15 4.35 4.25
CA SER A 276 -26.29 3.67 4.88
C SER A 276 -27.43 3.33 3.92
N ARG A 277 -27.53 3.95 2.72
CA ARG A 277 -28.65 3.79 1.78
C ARG A 277 -28.26 3.45 0.34
N ARG A 278 -26.98 3.65 -0.06
CA ARG A 278 -26.54 3.49 -1.45
C ARG A 278 -25.40 2.48 -1.61
N SER A 279 -24.76 2.05 -0.52
CA SER A 279 -23.72 1.03 -0.54
C SER A 279 -24.29 -0.33 -0.12
N ASP A 280 -23.96 -1.39 -0.87
CA ASP A 280 -24.28 -2.76 -0.50
C ASP A 280 -23.27 -3.26 0.54
N LEU A 281 -23.57 -3.05 1.82
CA LEU A 281 -22.70 -3.39 2.94
C LEU A 281 -22.52 -4.91 3.13
N THR A 282 -23.26 -5.77 2.39
CA THR A 282 -23.03 -7.22 2.38
C THR A 282 -21.77 -7.58 1.59
N LYS A 283 -21.32 -6.70 0.69
CA LYS A 283 -20.09 -6.86 -0.12
C LYS A 283 -18.82 -6.32 0.55
N GLY A 284 -18.97 -5.44 1.53
CA GLY A 284 -17.84 -4.85 2.22
C GLY A 284 -18.24 -3.67 3.10
N MET A 285 -17.29 -3.19 3.88
CA MET A 285 -17.46 -2.00 4.70
C MET A 285 -17.08 -0.74 3.93
N ALA A 286 -17.67 0.39 4.32
CA ALA A 286 -17.22 1.71 3.89
C ALA A 286 -17.46 2.77 4.98
N VAL A 287 -16.61 3.80 4.99
CA VAL A 287 -16.70 4.94 5.89
C VAL A 287 -16.36 6.20 5.11
N ILE A 288 -17.19 7.26 5.29
CA ILE A 288 -16.91 8.63 4.83
C ILE A 288 -16.86 9.51 6.05
N THR A 289 -15.74 10.22 6.25
CA THR A 289 -15.54 11.09 7.40
C THR A 289 -15.17 12.49 6.94
N VAL A 290 -15.86 13.51 7.44
CA VAL A 290 -15.38 14.90 7.39
C VAL A 290 -14.55 15.10 8.65
N GLY A 291 -13.22 15.22 8.47
CA GLY A 291 -12.27 15.37 9.57
C GLY A 291 -11.96 16.82 9.93
N HIS A 292 -12.16 17.72 8.98
CA HIS A 292 -11.93 19.15 9.15
C HIS A 292 -13.05 19.97 8.53
N ILE A 293 -13.45 21.03 9.23
CA ILE A 293 -14.38 22.06 8.74
C ILE A 293 -13.93 23.42 9.29
N SER A 294 -13.86 24.42 8.43
CA SER A 294 -13.55 25.78 8.85
C SER A 294 -14.42 26.80 8.09
N GLY A 295 -14.83 27.86 8.79
CA GLY A 295 -15.61 28.94 8.22
C GLY A 295 -16.15 29.87 9.28
N GLY A 296 -16.28 31.18 8.94
CA GLY A 296 -16.76 32.21 9.85
C GLY A 296 -15.70 32.75 10.82
N THR A 297 -15.86 34.02 11.20
CA THR A 297 -14.95 34.74 12.10
C THR A 297 -15.67 35.37 13.30
N ALA A 298 -16.99 35.54 13.22
CA ALA A 298 -17.79 36.17 14.26
C ALA A 298 -19.21 35.60 14.30
N ALA A 299 -19.76 35.47 15.50
CA ALA A 299 -21.08 34.86 15.72
C ALA A 299 -22.29 35.65 15.07
N ASN A 300 -22.08 36.92 14.81
CA ASN A 300 -23.12 37.78 14.20
C ASN A 300 -22.98 37.99 12.69
N ILE A 301 -22.15 37.16 12.03
CA ILE A 301 -21.87 37.22 10.59
C ILE A 301 -22.05 35.84 9.97
N ILE A 302 -22.92 35.68 8.98
CA ILE A 302 -22.92 34.55 8.07
C ILE A 302 -21.70 34.71 7.16
N PRO A 303 -20.76 33.74 7.10
CA PRO A 303 -19.53 33.85 6.31
C PRO A 303 -19.81 33.75 4.81
N LYS A 304 -18.84 34.19 4.01
CA LYS A 304 -18.85 33.98 2.56
C LYS A 304 -18.47 32.52 2.19
N GLU A 305 -17.58 31.92 2.91
CA GLU A 305 -16.98 30.62 2.54
C GLU A 305 -16.91 29.67 3.74
N VAL A 306 -17.01 28.37 3.43
CA VAL A 306 -16.73 27.26 4.34
C VAL A 306 -15.89 26.23 3.57
N ASP A 307 -14.81 25.76 4.19
CA ASP A 307 -13.96 24.71 3.68
C ASP A 307 -14.12 23.43 4.53
N MET A 308 -14.19 22.28 3.87
CA MET A 308 -14.25 20.96 4.51
C MET A 308 -13.24 20.02 3.87
N GLU A 309 -12.64 19.16 4.68
CA GLU A 309 -11.76 18.08 4.23
C GLU A 309 -12.18 16.76 4.87
N GLY A 310 -12.05 15.67 4.12
CA GLY A 310 -12.46 14.38 4.61
C GLY A 310 -11.79 13.20 3.92
N THR A 311 -12.11 12.01 4.41
CA THR A 311 -11.53 10.76 3.93
C THR A 311 -12.61 9.75 3.61
N ILE A 312 -12.29 8.83 2.66
CA ILE A 312 -13.10 7.68 2.31
C ILE A 312 -12.24 6.43 2.52
N ARG A 313 -12.80 5.44 3.22
CA ARG A 313 -12.17 4.13 3.47
C ARG A 313 -13.17 3.04 3.16
N THR A 314 -12.74 2.03 2.40
CA THR A 314 -13.53 0.82 2.12
C THR A 314 -12.62 -0.37 1.85
N ASN A 315 -13.12 -1.56 2.10
CA ASN A 315 -12.46 -2.82 1.75
C ASN A 315 -13.02 -3.47 0.48
N ASN A 316 -13.83 -2.73 -0.30
CA ASN A 316 -14.42 -3.22 -1.55
C ASN A 316 -14.27 -2.18 -2.65
N GLU A 317 -13.63 -2.56 -3.77
CA GLU A 317 -13.32 -1.63 -4.85
C GLU A 317 -14.57 -1.15 -5.61
N ASP A 318 -15.61 -1.98 -5.76
CA ASP A 318 -16.87 -1.56 -6.41
C ASP A 318 -17.59 -0.49 -5.57
N ILE A 319 -17.59 -0.67 -4.24
CA ILE A 319 -18.15 0.34 -3.31
C ILE A 319 -17.33 1.63 -3.40
N ARG A 320 -15.99 1.53 -3.48
CA ARG A 320 -15.10 2.68 -3.63
C ARG A 320 -15.42 3.47 -4.89
N GLN A 321 -15.46 2.81 -6.03
CA GLN A 321 -15.75 3.46 -7.32
C GLN A 321 -17.12 4.13 -7.32
N ASN A 322 -18.13 3.48 -6.75
CA ASN A 322 -19.47 4.04 -6.62
C ASN A 322 -19.49 5.31 -5.75
N ILE A 323 -18.76 5.32 -4.63
CA ILE A 323 -18.65 6.51 -3.76
C ILE A 323 -17.94 7.64 -4.51
N LEU A 324 -16.78 7.37 -5.11
CA LEU A 324 -16.00 8.39 -5.83
C LEU A 324 -16.79 9.02 -6.98
N GLN A 325 -17.62 8.24 -7.66
CA GLN A 325 -18.49 8.73 -8.73
C GLN A 325 -19.65 9.59 -8.22
N GLN A 326 -20.32 9.16 -7.14
CA GLN A 326 -21.56 9.81 -6.67
C GLN A 326 -21.34 10.98 -5.70
N LEU A 327 -20.19 11.01 -4.99
CA LEU A 327 -19.94 12.05 -3.98
C LEU A 327 -19.97 13.47 -4.55
N PRO A 328 -19.36 13.77 -5.72
CA PRO A 328 -19.45 15.10 -6.33
C PRO A 328 -20.89 15.55 -6.63
N GLU A 329 -21.72 14.64 -7.14
CA GLU A 329 -23.13 14.93 -7.44
C GLU A 329 -23.92 15.20 -6.15
N MET A 330 -23.75 14.37 -5.12
CA MET A 330 -24.40 14.55 -3.82
C MET A 330 -24.06 15.89 -3.21
N VAL A 331 -22.79 16.27 -3.20
CA VAL A 331 -22.32 17.57 -2.67
C VAL A 331 -22.91 18.72 -3.45
N THR A 332 -22.83 18.68 -4.77
CA THR A 332 -23.30 19.73 -5.66
C THR A 332 -24.82 19.97 -5.52
N HIS A 333 -25.62 18.90 -5.57
CA HIS A 333 -27.07 19.00 -5.46
C HIS A 333 -27.52 19.45 -4.07
N THR A 334 -26.83 19.00 -3.00
CA THR A 334 -27.11 19.45 -1.64
C THR A 334 -26.82 20.95 -1.47
N ALA A 335 -25.69 21.41 -2.00
CA ALA A 335 -25.33 22.83 -1.98
C ALA A 335 -26.33 23.68 -2.75
N LEU A 336 -26.76 23.25 -3.93
CA LEU A 336 -27.78 23.91 -4.74
C LEU A 336 -29.11 24.02 -4.00
N ALA A 337 -29.56 22.96 -3.31
CA ALA A 337 -30.75 22.96 -2.49
C ALA A 337 -30.71 24.01 -1.35
N ASN A 338 -29.51 24.39 -0.91
CA ASN A 338 -29.25 25.43 0.08
C ASN A 338 -28.85 26.79 -0.56
N ASN A 339 -29.01 26.93 -1.87
CA ASN A 339 -28.68 28.14 -2.64
C ASN A 339 -27.19 28.57 -2.49
N VAL A 340 -26.26 27.59 -2.33
CA VAL A 340 -24.81 27.78 -2.15
C VAL A 340 -24.09 27.11 -3.32
N LYS A 341 -22.95 27.66 -3.78
CA LYS A 341 -22.07 27.02 -4.74
C LYS A 341 -21.14 26.06 -3.99
N ALA A 342 -20.95 24.85 -4.53
CA ALA A 342 -19.92 23.90 -4.07
C ALA A 342 -18.89 23.66 -5.16
N GLU A 343 -17.64 23.53 -4.75
CA GLU A 343 -16.52 22.97 -5.50
C GLU A 343 -16.01 21.79 -4.71
N ILE A 344 -15.81 20.65 -5.37
CA ILE A 344 -15.28 19.44 -4.73
C ILE A 344 -14.11 18.92 -5.53
N GLU A 345 -13.05 18.59 -4.82
CA GLU A 345 -11.89 17.90 -5.34
C GLU A 345 -11.78 16.52 -4.68
N LEU A 346 -11.50 15.50 -5.49
CA LEU A 346 -11.21 14.15 -5.03
C LEU A 346 -9.73 13.84 -5.25
N SER A 347 -9.11 13.24 -4.25
CA SER A 347 -7.77 12.68 -4.35
C SER A 347 -7.83 11.18 -4.10
N PRO A 348 -8.07 10.36 -5.15
CA PRO A 348 -7.97 8.91 -5.05
C PRO A 348 -6.52 8.55 -4.80
N TYR A 349 -6.19 8.11 -3.57
CA TYR A 349 -4.80 7.83 -3.17
C TYR A 349 -4.44 6.37 -3.38
N ALA A 350 -5.04 5.46 -2.62
CA ALA A 350 -4.74 4.04 -2.72
C ALA A 350 -6.02 3.20 -2.91
N PRO A 351 -6.06 2.30 -3.90
CA PRO A 351 -7.15 1.33 -4.02
C PRO A 351 -7.11 0.32 -2.87
N VAL A 352 -8.13 -0.52 -2.78
CA VAL A 352 -8.14 -1.64 -1.84
C VAL A 352 -6.96 -2.56 -2.11
N THR A 353 -6.17 -2.88 -1.07
CA THR A 353 -5.14 -3.91 -1.20
C THR A 353 -5.82 -5.26 -1.20
N TYR A 354 -5.90 -5.88 -2.38
CA TYR A 354 -6.59 -7.14 -2.60
C TYR A 354 -5.60 -8.26 -2.90
N ASN A 355 -5.58 -9.29 -2.05
CA ASN A 355 -4.76 -10.46 -2.22
C ASN A 355 -5.53 -11.54 -2.98
N ASN A 356 -4.91 -12.07 -4.03
CA ASN A 356 -5.50 -13.16 -4.80
C ASN A 356 -5.54 -14.44 -3.94
N LYS A 357 -6.73 -14.98 -3.72
CA LYS A 357 -6.98 -16.15 -2.85
C LYS A 357 -6.15 -17.39 -3.22
N MET A 358 -5.82 -17.57 -4.50
CA MET A 358 -5.04 -18.73 -4.94
C MET A 358 -3.53 -18.56 -4.76
N LEU A 359 -3.07 -17.30 -4.60
CA LEU A 359 -1.65 -16.96 -4.45
C LEU A 359 -1.29 -16.71 -2.98
N THR A 360 -2.27 -16.42 -2.12
CA THR A 360 -2.12 -16.22 -0.68
C THR A 360 -2.21 -17.54 0.07
#